data_b7f11ed518a72a76e3afea02a5c6d52c
#
_entry.id   b7f11ed518a72a76e3afea02a5c6d52c
#
_cell.length_a   1.000
_cell.length_b   1.000
_cell.length_c   1.000
_cell.angle_alpha   90.00
_cell.angle_beta   90.00
_cell.angle_gamma   90.00
#
_symmetry.space_group_name_H-M   'P 1'
#
loop_
_entity.id
_entity.type
_entity.pdbx_description
1 polymer ?
#
loop_
_entity_poly.entity_id
_entity_poly.type
_entity_poly.pdbx_seq_one_letter_code
_entity_poly.pdbx_strand_id
1 'polypeptide(L)'
;MPRFDVTSAGELNLDLILYGLPDELPPERELLADRMMLTLGSSSAIVAHNLAALGSRVGFQSLVGDDSLGQIALDRLAESGVDVSQVKRVHGPTKTGLTVILQRAAWRNMLTYAGTIAELSLKNLDFDYLADSRHFHLSSLYLQRALQPDLGELFRRLKSAGLSISLDTNDDPEDRWGGGLKGILRYVDVLLPNSREATRITGTDDPEIAIKQLAEMVPLVVVKLGHEGALAQRGTERFTSPSLKVSAVDAVGAGDSFDAGFLHEYLRGSDLTTCLASGNRAGALSVTRPGGTEAFRDKEYRERFLCEHRAM
;
A
#
# COMPACT_ATOMS: atom_id res chain seq x y z
N MET A 1 -6.19 -17.37 -19.93
CA MET A 1 -5.43 -16.29 -19.25
C MET A 1 -6.21 -15.92 -18.01
N PRO A 2 -5.57 -15.66 -16.87
CA PRO A 2 -6.28 -15.27 -15.66
C PRO A 2 -7.04 -13.95 -15.85
N ARG A 3 -8.13 -13.80 -15.09
CA ARG A 3 -9.02 -12.64 -15.13
C ARG A 3 -8.29 -11.36 -14.74
N PHE A 4 -7.42 -11.46 -13.73
CA PHE A 4 -6.70 -10.33 -13.17
C PHE A 4 -5.19 -10.42 -13.42
N ASP A 5 -4.53 -9.27 -13.46
CA ASP A 5 -3.08 -9.19 -13.41
C ASP A 5 -2.61 -9.25 -11.94
N VAL A 6 -3.38 -8.60 -11.04
CA VAL A 6 -3.16 -8.58 -9.60
C VAL A 6 -4.46 -8.82 -8.85
N THR A 7 -4.41 -9.63 -7.81
CA THR A 7 -5.44 -9.65 -6.77
C THR A 7 -4.83 -9.19 -5.45
N SER A 8 -5.65 -8.59 -4.60
CA SER A 8 -5.28 -8.19 -3.25
C SER A 8 -6.41 -8.51 -2.28
N ALA A 9 -6.05 -8.78 -1.04
CA ALA A 9 -6.98 -8.89 0.06
C ALA A 9 -6.47 -8.03 1.21
N GLY A 10 -7.27 -7.09 1.67
CA GLY A 10 -6.78 -6.17 2.69
C GLY A 10 -7.84 -5.19 3.16
N GLU A 11 -7.36 -4.20 3.88
CA GLU A 11 -8.18 -3.15 4.43
C GLU A 11 -8.79 -2.26 3.35
N LEU A 12 -9.99 -1.77 3.62
CA LEU A 12 -10.69 -0.76 2.83
C LEU A 12 -11.32 0.25 3.78
N ASN A 13 -10.71 1.43 3.87
CA ASN A 13 -11.13 2.50 4.77
C ASN A 13 -10.92 3.88 4.13
N LEU A 14 -11.33 4.91 4.84
CA LEU A 14 -11.10 6.30 4.44
C LEU A 14 -10.05 6.94 5.34
N ASP A 15 -9.36 7.95 4.79
CA ASP A 15 -8.52 8.88 5.53
C ASP A 15 -9.21 10.25 5.60
N LEU A 16 -9.41 10.74 6.82
CA LEU A 16 -9.83 12.10 7.12
C LEU A 16 -8.61 12.93 7.48
N ILE A 17 -8.16 13.78 6.57
CA ILE A 17 -6.95 14.59 6.75
C ILE A 17 -7.36 16.01 7.15
N LEU A 18 -6.85 16.49 8.27
CA LEU A 18 -7.00 17.87 8.75
C LEU A 18 -5.68 18.61 8.58
N TYR A 19 -5.71 19.72 7.87
CA TYR A 19 -4.54 20.56 7.57
C TYR A 19 -4.57 21.88 8.33
N GLY A 20 -3.39 22.48 8.53
CA GLY A 20 -3.26 23.80 9.16
C GLY A 20 -3.46 23.78 10.67
N LEU A 21 -3.27 22.62 11.28
CA LEU A 21 -3.31 22.51 12.73
C LEU A 21 -2.06 23.13 13.37
N PRO A 22 -2.18 23.71 14.60
CA PRO A 22 -1.03 24.20 15.33
C PRO A 22 -0.08 23.05 15.72
N ASP A 23 1.20 23.38 15.92
CA ASP A 23 2.22 22.38 16.28
C ASP A 23 1.95 21.73 17.64
N GLU A 24 1.35 22.45 18.59
CA GLU A 24 0.92 21.93 19.86
C GLU A 24 -0.58 21.65 19.87
N LEU A 25 -0.96 20.51 20.42
CA LEU A 25 -2.34 20.11 20.63
C LEU A 25 -2.64 20.10 22.13
N PRO A 26 -2.91 21.27 22.75
CA PRO A 26 -3.17 21.34 24.18
C PRO A 26 -4.48 20.59 24.51
N PRO A 27 -4.51 19.90 25.66
CA PRO A 27 -5.70 19.17 26.11
C PRO A 27 -6.87 20.14 26.37
N GLU A 28 -8.09 19.63 26.21
CA GLU A 28 -9.35 20.34 26.52
C GLU A 28 -9.52 21.70 25.80
N ARG A 29 -8.88 21.85 24.63
CA ARG A 29 -9.05 23.05 23.80
C ARG A 29 -9.64 22.66 22.44
N GLU A 30 -10.61 23.45 22.00
CA GLU A 30 -11.06 23.39 20.61
C GLU A 30 -10.01 24.01 19.69
N LEU A 31 -9.61 23.27 18.66
CA LEU A 31 -8.62 23.68 17.67
C LEU A 31 -9.27 23.68 16.31
N LEU A 32 -8.98 24.72 15.52
CA LEU A 32 -9.51 24.84 14.18
C LEU A 32 -8.50 24.36 13.15
N ALA A 33 -8.93 23.52 12.22
CA ALA A 33 -8.19 23.18 11.03
C ALA A 33 -8.52 24.16 9.90
N ASP A 34 -7.55 24.50 9.07
CA ASP A 34 -7.76 25.40 7.93
C ASP A 34 -8.50 24.70 6.78
N ARG A 35 -8.28 23.39 6.63
CA ARG A 35 -8.85 22.59 5.53
C ARG A 35 -9.02 21.13 5.96
N MET A 36 -10.02 20.49 5.36
CA MET A 36 -10.30 19.06 5.53
C MET A 36 -10.32 18.36 4.17
N MET A 37 -9.85 17.12 4.12
CA MET A 37 -10.00 16.21 2.99
C MET A 37 -10.46 14.85 3.49
N LEU A 38 -11.49 14.29 2.85
CA LEU A 38 -11.88 12.89 3.01
C LEU A 38 -11.52 12.15 1.72
N THR A 39 -10.63 11.18 1.80
CA THR A 39 -10.11 10.45 0.64
C THR A 39 -10.07 8.95 0.91
N LEU A 40 -9.84 8.14 -0.14
CA LEU A 40 -9.56 6.72 0.03
C LEU A 40 -8.26 6.58 0.82
N GLY A 41 -8.35 5.89 1.95
CA GLY A 41 -7.22 5.47 2.75
C GLY A 41 -6.83 4.02 2.46
N SER A 42 -6.15 3.38 3.42
CA SER A 42 -5.75 1.98 3.29
C SER A 42 -4.64 1.75 2.26
N SER A 43 -3.49 1.27 2.72
CA SER A 43 -2.39 0.93 1.81
C SER A 43 -2.81 -0.06 0.74
N SER A 44 -3.55 -1.14 1.12
CA SER A 44 -4.04 -2.14 0.17
C SER A 44 -4.96 -1.52 -0.90
N ALA A 45 -5.88 -0.65 -0.49
CA ALA A 45 -6.80 -0.02 -1.44
C ALA A 45 -6.11 1.04 -2.30
N ILE A 46 -5.15 1.80 -1.76
CA ILE A 46 -4.36 2.78 -2.54
C ILE A 46 -3.54 2.05 -3.62
N VAL A 47 -2.85 0.94 -3.28
CA VAL A 47 -2.12 0.13 -4.26
C VAL A 47 -3.07 -0.38 -5.34
N ALA A 48 -4.21 -0.97 -4.97
CA ALA A 48 -5.19 -1.51 -5.91
C ALA A 48 -5.74 -0.42 -6.85
N HIS A 49 -6.16 0.72 -6.28
CA HIS A 49 -6.65 1.88 -7.01
C HIS A 49 -5.62 2.36 -8.04
N ASN A 50 -4.37 2.58 -7.61
CA ASN A 50 -3.35 3.17 -8.45
C ASN A 50 -2.84 2.19 -9.51
N LEU A 51 -2.78 0.87 -9.22
CA LEU A 51 -2.54 -0.17 -10.23
C LEU A 51 -3.61 -0.16 -11.33
N ALA A 52 -4.89 -0.08 -10.96
CA ALA A 52 -5.98 -0.01 -11.92
C ALA A 52 -5.93 1.28 -12.73
N ALA A 53 -5.65 2.42 -12.09
CA ALA A 53 -5.48 3.70 -12.75
C ALA A 53 -4.29 3.71 -13.75
N LEU A 54 -3.26 2.89 -13.52
CA LEU A 54 -2.14 2.68 -14.45
C LEU A 54 -2.47 1.67 -15.56
N GLY A 55 -3.64 1.00 -15.50
CA GLY A 55 -4.12 0.11 -16.54
C GLY A 55 -3.96 -1.39 -16.25
N SER A 56 -3.61 -1.79 -15.03
CA SER A 56 -3.64 -3.20 -14.60
C SER A 56 -5.07 -3.63 -14.31
N ARG A 57 -5.38 -4.92 -14.57
CA ARG A 57 -6.66 -5.52 -14.16
C ARG A 57 -6.53 -6.00 -12.72
N VAL A 58 -7.28 -5.39 -11.81
CA VAL A 58 -7.15 -5.61 -10.37
C VAL A 58 -8.43 -6.16 -9.77
N GLY A 59 -8.32 -7.24 -9.00
CA GLY A 59 -9.38 -7.78 -8.17
C GLY A 59 -9.08 -7.51 -6.68
N PHE A 60 -10.10 -7.13 -5.91
CA PHE A 60 -9.93 -6.75 -4.51
C PHE A 60 -10.95 -7.42 -3.59
N GLN A 61 -10.47 -7.98 -2.48
CA GLN A 61 -11.32 -8.55 -1.44
C GLN A 61 -11.13 -7.81 -0.12
N SER A 62 -12.22 -7.47 0.52
CA SER A 62 -12.21 -6.73 1.78
C SER A 62 -13.50 -6.87 2.54
N LEU A 63 -13.55 -6.26 3.73
CA LEU A 63 -14.74 -6.02 4.51
C LEU A 63 -14.94 -4.52 4.71
N VAL A 64 -16.18 -4.07 4.56
CA VAL A 64 -16.61 -2.72 4.97
C VAL A 64 -17.84 -2.82 5.88
N GLY A 65 -18.04 -1.85 6.73
CA GLY A 65 -19.26 -1.76 7.53
C GLY A 65 -20.49 -1.44 6.66
N ASP A 66 -21.66 -1.77 7.15
CA ASP A 66 -22.93 -1.31 6.57
C ASP A 66 -23.22 0.12 7.05
N ASP A 67 -22.40 1.05 6.54
CA ASP A 67 -22.44 2.47 6.88
C ASP A 67 -22.01 3.36 5.72
N SER A 68 -22.18 4.67 5.87
CA SER A 68 -21.86 5.65 4.83
C SER A 68 -20.37 5.69 4.46
N LEU A 69 -19.46 5.45 5.43
CA LEU A 69 -18.03 5.45 5.16
C LEU A 69 -17.66 4.24 4.29
N GLY A 70 -18.28 3.06 4.56
CA GLY A 70 -18.09 1.86 3.74
C GLY A 70 -18.59 2.04 2.31
N GLN A 71 -19.74 2.73 2.13
CA GLN A 71 -20.23 3.04 0.80
C GLN A 71 -19.27 3.96 0.04
N ILE A 72 -18.80 5.05 0.68
CA ILE A 72 -17.87 6.00 0.05
C ILE A 72 -16.54 5.30 -0.32
N ALA A 73 -15.99 4.47 0.58
CA ALA A 73 -14.75 3.75 0.32
C ALA A 73 -14.89 2.78 -0.87
N LEU A 74 -16.01 2.04 -0.91
CA LEU A 74 -16.33 1.11 -1.98
C LEU A 74 -16.46 1.83 -3.34
N ASP A 75 -17.25 2.92 -3.38
CA ASP A 75 -17.46 3.70 -4.59
C ASP A 75 -16.14 4.30 -5.11
N ARG A 76 -15.32 4.85 -4.22
CA ARG A 76 -14.00 5.41 -4.56
C ARG A 76 -13.06 4.38 -5.17
N LEU A 77 -13.04 3.16 -4.63
CA LEU A 77 -12.21 2.09 -5.19
C LEU A 77 -12.76 1.60 -6.53
N ALA A 78 -14.08 1.43 -6.66
CA ALA A 78 -14.72 0.99 -7.89
C ALA A 78 -14.54 1.99 -9.05
N GLU A 79 -14.57 3.30 -8.76
CA GLU A 79 -14.33 4.38 -9.76
C GLU A 79 -13.00 4.21 -10.51
N SER A 80 -12.00 3.61 -9.89
CA SER A 80 -10.69 3.39 -10.53
C SER A 80 -10.66 2.22 -11.52
N GLY A 81 -11.72 1.40 -11.56
CA GLY A 81 -11.81 0.19 -12.39
C GLY A 81 -11.39 -1.09 -11.67
N VAL A 82 -11.14 -1.04 -10.36
CA VAL A 82 -10.92 -2.24 -9.53
C VAL A 82 -12.20 -3.06 -9.45
N ASP A 83 -12.09 -4.38 -9.63
CA ASP A 83 -13.20 -5.29 -9.36
C ASP A 83 -13.40 -5.44 -7.85
N VAL A 84 -14.49 -4.89 -7.36
CA VAL A 84 -14.88 -4.89 -5.94
C VAL A 84 -16.01 -5.89 -5.64
N SER A 85 -16.32 -6.79 -6.55
CA SER A 85 -17.43 -7.74 -6.44
C SER A 85 -17.31 -8.67 -5.22
N GLN A 86 -16.13 -8.80 -4.66
CA GLN A 86 -15.83 -9.60 -3.47
C GLN A 86 -15.58 -8.76 -2.21
N VAL A 87 -15.89 -7.47 -2.23
CA VAL A 87 -15.94 -6.65 -1.02
C VAL A 87 -17.27 -6.91 -0.31
N LYS A 88 -17.21 -7.41 0.92
CA LYS A 88 -18.38 -7.80 1.70
C LYS A 88 -18.77 -6.73 2.71
N ARG A 89 -20.08 -6.53 2.91
CA ARG A 89 -20.60 -5.66 3.97
C ARG A 89 -20.80 -6.45 5.25
N VAL A 90 -20.31 -5.90 6.34
CA VAL A 90 -20.54 -6.44 7.68
C VAL A 90 -21.75 -5.77 8.30
N HIS A 91 -22.80 -6.54 8.51
CA HIS A 91 -23.98 -6.08 9.23
C HIS A 91 -23.74 -6.24 10.74
N GLY A 92 -23.87 -5.18 11.50
CA GLY A 92 -23.65 -5.23 12.95
C GLY A 92 -23.11 -3.92 13.53
N PRO A 93 -22.57 -3.98 14.74
CA PRO A 93 -22.06 -2.79 15.42
C PRO A 93 -20.73 -2.29 14.85
N THR A 94 -19.94 -3.16 14.24
CA THR A 94 -18.62 -2.81 13.69
C THR A 94 -18.78 -1.89 12.49
N LYS A 95 -18.08 -0.76 12.51
CA LYS A 95 -18.10 0.25 11.46
C LYS A 95 -16.89 0.11 10.55
N THR A 96 -17.00 0.71 9.38
CA THR A 96 -15.86 0.85 8.47
C THR A 96 -14.70 1.56 9.16
N GLY A 97 -13.47 1.10 8.90
CA GLY A 97 -12.28 1.73 9.42
C GLY A 97 -12.14 3.19 8.96
N LEU A 98 -11.52 4.00 9.80
CA LEU A 98 -11.23 5.40 9.50
C LEU A 98 -9.89 5.78 10.13
N THR A 99 -9.02 6.42 9.35
CA THR A 99 -7.82 7.06 9.89
C THR A 99 -8.01 8.57 9.88
N VAL A 100 -7.87 9.21 11.04
CA VAL A 100 -7.79 10.67 11.16
C VAL A 100 -6.33 11.06 11.13
N ILE A 101 -5.95 11.86 10.13
CA ILE A 101 -4.57 12.35 9.95
C ILE A 101 -4.53 13.82 10.34
N LEU A 102 -3.79 14.12 11.39
CA LEU A 102 -3.57 15.46 11.89
C LEU A 102 -2.27 15.99 11.27
N GLN A 103 -2.40 16.74 10.15
CA GLN A 103 -1.26 17.30 9.43
C GLN A 103 -0.87 18.65 10.03
N ARG A 104 0.38 18.73 10.48
CA ARG A 104 1.04 19.94 10.97
C ARG A 104 2.20 20.30 10.06
N ALA A 105 2.85 21.44 10.24
CA ALA A 105 3.89 21.92 9.34
C ALA A 105 5.00 20.87 9.05
N ALA A 106 5.55 20.24 10.09
CA ALA A 106 6.65 19.27 9.96
C ALA A 106 6.26 17.84 10.35
N TRP A 107 5.10 17.63 10.95
CA TRP A 107 4.71 16.36 11.58
C TRP A 107 3.29 15.97 11.20
N ARG A 108 3.02 14.68 11.23
CA ARG A 108 1.66 14.15 11.17
C ARG A 108 1.46 13.12 12.28
N ASN A 109 0.26 13.11 12.86
CA ASN A 109 -0.22 12.01 13.69
C ASN A 109 -1.31 11.27 12.94
N MET A 110 -1.31 9.96 13.02
CA MET A 110 -2.34 9.10 12.46
C MET A 110 -3.07 8.40 13.61
N LEU A 111 -4.39 8.53 13.64
CA LEU A 111 -5.27 7.97 14.64
C LEU A 111 -6.26 7.05 13.93
N THR A 112 -6.05 5.75 14.03
CA THR A 112 -6.84 4.77 13.28
C THR A 112 -7.87 4.08 14.17
N TYR A 113 -9.15 4.24 13.82
CA TYR A 113 -10.19 3.32 14.23
C TYR A 113 -10.18 2.13 13.28
N ALA A 114 -9.76 0.98 13.78
CA ALA A 114 -9.57 -0.20 12.92
C ALA A 114 -10.89 -0.73 12.33
N GLY A 115 -11.97 -0.80 13.14
CA GLY A 115 -13.25 -1.28 12.64
C GLY A 115 -13.14 -2.59 11.87
N THR A 116 -13.72 -2.64 10.68
CA THR A 116 -13.70 -3.82 9.80
C THR A 116 -12.30 -4.21 9.30
N ILE A 117 -11.30 -3.34 9.39
CA ILE A 117 -9.90 -3.67 9.06
C ILE A 117 -9.41 -4.87 9.88
N ALA A 118 -9.73 -4.88 11.18
CA ALA A 118 -9.28 -5.91 12.10
C ALA A 118 -10.06 -7.24 11.98
N GLU A 119 -11.17 -7.27 11.22
CA GLU A 119 -12.08 -8.42 11.14
C GLU A 119 -11.86 -9.29 9.89
N LEU A 120 -11.15 -8.79 8.87
CA LEU A 120 -10.87 -9.58 7.68
C LEU A 120 -10.04 -10.81 8.05
N SER A 121 -10.60 -11.99 7.79
CA SER A 121 -9.97 -13.28 8.11
C SER A 121 -9.98 -14.20 6.90
N LEU A 122 -9.22 -15.29 6.93
CA LEU A 122 -9.17 -16.27 5.85
C LEU A 122 -10.56 -16.80 5.46
N LYS A 123 -11.50 -16.89 6.41
CA LYS A 123 -12.88 -17.34 6.18
C LYS A 123 -13.71 -16.38 5.33
N ASN A 124 -13.33 -15.12 5.27
CA ASN A 124 -13.99 -14.11 4.46
C ASN A 124 -13.53 -14.14 3.00
N LEU A 125 -12.37 -14.76 2.73
CA LEU A 125 -11.75 -14.74 1.41
C LEU A 125 -12.31 -15.83 0.50
N ASP A 126 -12.52 -15.49 -0.74
CA ASP A 126 -12.76 -16.40 -1.85
C ASP A 126 -11.42 -16.72 -2.50
N PHE A 127 -10.93 -17.94 -2.28
CA PHE A 127 -9.62 -18.36 -2.78
C PHE A 127 -9.59 -18.46 -4.31
N ASP A 128 -10.66 -18.96 -4.93
CA ASP A 128 -10.70 -19.14 -6.39
C ASP A 128 -10.66 -17.79 -7.10
N TYR A 129 -11.33 -16.79 -6.54
CA TYR A 129 -11.23 -15.41 -7.01
C TYR A 129 -9.81 -14.86 -6.90
N LEU A 130 -9.12 -15.05 -5.76
CA LEU A 130 -7.73 -14.60 -5.60
C LEU A 130 -6.79 -15.33 -6.55
N ALA A 131 -7.00 -16.63 -6.74
CA ALA A 131 -6.17 -17.47 -7.59
C ALA A 131 -6.37 -17.21 -9.10
N ASP A 132 -7.45 -16.55 -9.52
CA ASP A 132 -7.68 -16.16 -10.92
C ASP A 132 -6.88 -14.90 -11.31
N SER A 133 -5.63 -14.85 -10.84
CA SER A 133 -4.67 -13.77 -11.12
C SER A 133 -3.26 -14.32 -11.38
N ARG A 134 -2.38 -13.45 -11.85
CA ARG A 134 -0.96 -13.76 -12.03
C ARG A 134 -0.15 -13.47 -10.77
N HIS A 135 -0.63 -12.56 -9.94
CA HIS A 135 0.08 -12.03 -8.79
C HIS A 135 -0.86 -11.68 -7.66
N PHE A 136 -0.42 -11.89 -6.43
CA PHE A 136 -1.11 -11.45 -5.23
C PHE A 136 -0.26 -10.42 -4.48
N HIS A 137 -0.88 -9.30 -4.10
CA HIS A 137 -0.24 -8.26 -3.29
C HIS A 137 -0.92 -8.14 -1.94
N LEU A 138 -0.13 -8.07 -0.87
CA LEU A 138 -0.59 -7.76 0.48
C LEU A 138 0.13 -6.51 1.00
N SER A 139 -0.64 -5.58 1.55
CA SER A 139 -0.14 -4.43 2.33
C SER A 139 -0.64 -4.46 3.77
N SER A 140 -0.10 -3.59 4.62
CA SER A 140 -0.56 -3.37 6.01
C SER A 140 -0.67 -4.63 6.86
N LEU A 141 0.36 -5.46 6.80
CA LEU A 141 0.42 -6.74 7.50
C LEU A 141 -0.07 -6.67 8.95
N TYR A 142 0.37 -5.65 9.69
CA TYR A 142 0.14 -5.55 11.12
C TYR A 142 -1.23 -5.01 11.52
N LEU A 143 -1.95 -4.37 10.60
CA LEU A 143 -3.33 -3.92 10.84
C LEU A 143 -4.35 -5.04 10.60
N GLN A 144 -4.04 -6.04 9.80
CA GLN A 144 -4.95 -7.13 9.43
C GLN A 144 -4.95 -8.26 10.47
N ARG A 145 -5.32 -7.92 11.71
CA ARG A 145 -5.14 -8.78 12.90
C ARG A 145 -5.79 -10.16 12.79
N ALA A 146 -6.99 -10.24 12.21
CA ALA A 146 -7.70 -11.51 12.06
C ALA A 146 -7.17 -12.37 10.91
N LEU A 147 -6.52 -11.76 9.90
CA LEU A 147 -5.92 -12.49 8.78
C LEU A 147 -4.47 -12.92 9.07
N GLN A 148 -3.76 -12.14 9.87
CA GLN A 148 -2.34 -12.34 10.15
C GLN A 148 -1.96 -13.78 10.58
N PRO A 149 -2.70 -14.47 11.47
CA PRO A 149 -2.37 -15.83 11.86
C PRO A 149 -2.43 -16.84 10.71
N ASP A 150 -3.27 -16.58 9.70
CA ASP A 150 -3.56 -17.50 8.60
C ASP A 150 -2.76 -17.14 7.32
N LEU A 151 -1.93 -16.09 7.32
CA LEU A 151 -1.19 -15.66 6.14
C LEU A 151 -0.26 -16.74 5.58
N GLY A 152 0.36 -17.53 6.45
CA GLY A 152 1.19 -18.66 6.02
C GLY A 152 0.42 -19.68 5.18
N GLU A 153 -0.82 -19.98 5.56
CA GLU A 153 -1.69 -20.89 4.81
C GLU A 153 -2.19 -20.22 3.51
N LEU A 154 -2.60 -18.96 3.57
CA LEU A 154 -3.03 -18.21 2.38
C LEU A 154 -1.91 -18.17 1.34
N PHE A 155 -0.71 -17.73 1.72
CA PHE A 155 0.42 -17.60 0.80
C PHE A 155 0.85 -18.96 0.24
N ARG A 156 0.89 -20.00 1.07
CA ARG A 156 1.19 -21.35 0.61
C ARG A 156 0.21 -21.81 -0.47
N ARG A 157 -1.10 -21.59 -0.28
CA ARG A 157 -2.14 -21.95 -1.25
C ARG A 157 -2.00 -21.17 -2.55
N LEU A 158 -1.78 -19.86 -2.47
CA LEU A 158 -1.59 -18.98 -3.66
C LEU A 158 -0.33 -19.37 -4.45
N LYS A 159 0.79 -19.68 -3.75
CA LYS A 159 2.00 -20.21 -4.40
C LYS A 159 1.73 -21.54 -5.08
N SER A 160 0.96 -22.44 -4.46
CA SER A 160 0.59 -23.72 -5.06
C SER A 160 -0.32 -23.57 -6.29
N ALA A 161 -1.09 -22.49 -6.36
CA ALA A 161 -1.87 -22.10 -7.53
C ALA A 161 -1.03 -21.40 -8.62
N GLY A 162 0.27 -21.18 -8.38
CA GLY A 162 1.21 -20.63 -9.37
C GLY A 162 1.35 -19.11 -9.36
N LEU A 163 0.81 -18.40 -8.35
CA LEU A 163 0.93 -16.96 -8.25
C LEU A 163 2.32 -16.55 -7.73
N SER A 164 2.80 -15.41 -8.19
CA SER A 164 3.82 -14.67 -7.47
C SER A 164 3.17 -13.81 -6.37
N ILE A 165 3.95 -13.50 -5.32
CA ILE A 165 3.45 -12.76 -4.14
C ILE A 165 4.37 -11.58 -3.84
N SER A 166 3.78 -10.39 -3.66
CA SER A 166 4.49 -9.23 -3.09
C SER A 166 3.89 -8.84 -1.73
N LEU A 167 4.75 -8.29 -0.89
CA LEU A 167 4.40 -7.83 0.45
C LEU A 167 5.01 -6.44 0.72
N ASP A 168 4.16 -5.50 1.12
CA ASP A 168 4.55 -4.31 1.87
C ASP A 168 4.05 -4.45 3.31
N THR A 169 4.95 -4.48 4.28
CA THR A 169 4.55 -4.64 5.68
C THR A 169 3.84 -3.40 6.22
N ASN A 170 4.19 -2.24 5.68
CA ASN A 170 3.89 -0.94 6.26
C ASN A 170 4.34 -0.86 7.73
N ASP A 171 3.89 0.16 8.47
CA ASP A 171 4.26 0.36 9.87
C ASP A 171 3.62 -0.69 10.81
N ASP A 172 4.36 -1.10 11.84
CA ASP A 172 3.81 -1.87 12.96
C ASP A 172 3.41 -0.91 14.09
N PRO A 173 2.10 -0.70 14.34
CA PRO A 173 1.65 0.21 15.40
C PRO A 173 2.13 -0.16 16.80
N GLU A 174 2.54 -1.43 17.01
CA GLU A 174 3.05 -1.94 18.28
C GLU A 174 4.58 -1.97 18.33
N ASP A 175 5.26 -1.56 17.24
CA ASP A 175 6.73 -1.53 17.06
C ASP A 175 7.44 -2.84 17.45
N ARG A 176 6.76 -3.98 17.26
CA ARG A 176 7.29 -5.31 17.59
C ARG A 176 7.94 -6.03 16.42
N TRP A 177 7.50 -5.72 15.20
CA TRP A 177 8.00 -6.27 13.92
C TRP A 177 8.06 -7.81 13.89
N GLY A 178 7.12 -8.43 14.59
CA GLY A 178 6.99 -9.87 14.75
C GLY A 178 5.86 -10.47 13.92
N GLY A 179 4.90 -11.13 14.63
CA GLY A 179 3.64 -11.61 14.04
C GLY A 179 3.78 -12.71 12.98
N GLY A 180 4.85 -13.50 13.06
CA GLY A 180 5.08 -14.57 12.10
C GLY A 180 5.68 -14.13 10.76
N LEU A 181 6.05 -12.83 10.61
CA LEU A 181 6.60 -12.29 9.36
C LEU A 181 7.69 -13.18 8.77
N LYS A 182 8.71 -13.56 9.55
CA LYS A 182 9.81 -14.43 9.07
C LYS A 182 9.32 -15.77 8.52
N GLY A 183 8.21 -16.29 9.05
CA GLY A 183 7.62 -17.55 8.58
C GLY A 183 6.92 -17.45 7.23
N ILE A 184 6.43 -16.25 6.85
CA ILE A 184 5.75 -16.04 5.58
C ILE A 184 6.69 -15.54 4.48
N LEU A 185 7.84 -14.93 4.81
CA LEU A 185 8.80 -14.39 3.83
C LEU A 185 9.25 -15.43 2.81
N ARG A 186 9.33 -16.72 3.19
CA ARG A 186 9.64 -17.82 2.26
C ARG A 186 8.68 -17.99 1.08
N TYR A 187 7.50 -17.40 1.15
CA TYR A 187 6.49 -17.42 0.09
C TYR A 187 6.46 -16.12 -0.72
N VAL A 188 7.16 -15.08 -0.23
CA VAL A 188 7.18 -13.75 -0.84
C VAL A 188 8.23 -13.70 -1.94
N ASP A 189 7.84 -13.28 -3.14
CA ASP A 189 8.75 -13.09 -4.28
C ASP A 189 9.33 -11.69 -4.32
N VAL A 190 8.54 -10.69 -3.87
CA VAL A 190 8.94 -9.27 -3.83
C VAL A 190 8.56 -8.67 -2.48
N LEU A 191 9.53 -8.17 -1.74
CA LEU A 191 9.33 -7.43 -0.49
C LEU A 191 9.59 -5.93 -0.74
N LEU A 192 8.66 -5.05 -0.33
CA LEU A 192 8.67 -3.62 -0.65
C LEU A 192 8.72 -2.70 0.60
N PRO A 193 9.65 -2.85 1.53
CA PRO A 193 9.72 -1.99 2.70
C PRO A 193 10.29 -0.60 2.37
N ASN A 194 10.05 0.37 3.25
CA ASN A 194 10.91 1.55 3.31
C ASN A 194 12.18 1.29 4.17
N SER A 195 13.13 2.23 4.20
CA SER A 195 14.38 2.10 4.97
C SER A 195 14.12 1.79 6.45
N ARG A 196 13.17 2.49 7.09
CA ARG A 196 12.86 2.28 8.50
C ARG A 196 12.29 0.88 8.73
N GLU A 197 11.36 0.45 7.91
CA GLU A 197 10.77 -0.89 7.98
C GLU A 197 11.83 -1.97 7.80
N ALA A 198 12.71 -1.84 6.81
CA ALA A 198 13.79 -2.78 6.56
C ALA A 198 14.71 -2.95 7.79
N THR A 199 15.11 -1.85 8.44
CA THR A 199 15.93 -1.89 9.65
C THR A 199 15.18 -2.50 10.83
N ARG A 200 13.90 -2.18 11.00
CA ARG A 200 13.06 -2.74 12.07
C ARG A 200 12.81 -4.24 11.90
N ILE A 201 12.52 -4.71 10.69
CA ILE A 201 12.29 -6.13 10.39
C ILE A 201 13.53 -6.96 10.70
N THR A 202 14.71 -6.44 10.41
CA THR A 202 15.98 -7.15 10.60
C THR A 202 16.59 -6.96 11.99
N GLY A 203 16.18 -5.90 12.70
CA GLY A 203 16.73 -5.56 14.02
C GLY A 203 18.13 -4.94 13.94
N THR A 204 18.50 -4.34 12.83
CA THR A 204 19.76 -3.59 12.64
C THR A 204 19.47 -2.11 12.39
N ASP A 205 20.35 -1.23 12.84
CA ASP A 205 20.25 0.20 12.58
C ASP A 205 20.91 0.61 11.24
N ASP A 206 21.61 -0.31 10.58
CA ASP A 206 22.28 -0.08 9.30
C ASP A 206 21.39 -0.55 8.14
N PRO A 207 20.87 0.36 7.30
CA PRO A 207 20.04 0.01 6.15
C PRO A 207 20.72 -0.93 5.15
N GLU A 208 22.04 -0.82 4.96
CA GLU A 208 22.79 -1.68 4.04
C GLU A 208 22.88 -3.13 4.55
N ILE A 209 23.02 -3.29 5.87
CA ILE A 209 22.99 -4.62 6.50
C ILE A 209 21.57 -5.18 6.42
N ALA A 210 20.56 -4.35 6.69
CA ALA A 210 19.16 -4.75 6.61
C ALA A 210 18.80 -5.30 5.21
N ILE A 211 19.16 -4.58 4.16
CA ILE A 211 18.89 -4.97 2.77
C ILE A 211 19.53 -6.32 2.45
N LYS A 212 20.80 -6.52 2.83
CA LYS A 212 21.51 -7.79 2.60
C LYS A 212 20.83 -8.96 3.30
N GLN A 213 20.45 -8.78 4.56
CA GLN A 213 19.76 -9.81 5.34
C GLN A 213 18.39 -10.16 4.75
N LEU A 214 17.63 -9.16 4.27
CA LEU A 214 16.35 -9.39 3.61
C LEU A 214 16.52 -10.11 2.27
N ALA A 215 17.56 -9.78 1.49
CA ALA A 215 17.85 -10.43 0.22
C ALA A 215 18.29 -11.90 0.35
N GLU A 216 18.68 -12.35 1.56
CA GLU A 216 18.88 -13.77 1.88
C GLU A 216 17.57 -14.51 2.13
N MET A 217 16.49 -13.80 2.47
CA MET A 217 15.18 -14.37 2.82
C MET A 217 14.17 -14.31 1.66
N VAL A 218 14.30 -13.33 0.77
CA VAL A 218 13.33 -13.03 -0.30
C VAL A 218 14.06 -12.85 -1.62
N PRO A 219 13.57 -13.42 -2.74
CA PRO A 219 14.22 -13.33 -4.04
C PRO A 219 14.48 -11.90 -4.54
N LEU A 220 13.57 -10.97 -4.23
CA LEU A 220 13.69 -9.55 -4.61
C LEU A 220 13.27 -8.66 -3.46
N VAL A 221 14.16 -7.80 -3.02
CA VAL A 221 13.88 -6.74 -2.03
C VAL A 221 13.94 -5.39 -2.73
N VAL A 222 12.90 -4.58 -2.56
CA VAL A 222 12.80 -3.23 -3.13
C VAL A 222 12.62 -2.25 -1.98
N VAL A 223 13.61 -1.41 -1.72
CA VAL A 223 13.59 -0.47 -0.59
C VAL A 223 13.28 0.94 -1.08
N LYS A 224 12.24 1.52 -0.50
CA LYS A 224 11.83 2.91 -0.73
C LYS A 224 12.69 3.83 0.13
N LEU A 225 13.45 4.74 -0.49
CA LEU A 225 14.40 5.64 0.16
C LEU A 225 13.88 7.10 0.22
N GLY A 226 12.59 7.30 0.01
CA GLY A 226 11.95 8.61 0.01
C GLY A 226 12.53 9.55 -1.05
N HIS A 227 13.06 10.70 -0.62
CA HIS A 227 13.63 11.70 -1.54
C HIS A 227 14.95 11.26 -2.20
N GLU A 228 15.59 10.20 -1.75
CA GLU A 228 16.77 9.60 -2.39
C GLU A 228 16.40 8.63 -3.52
N GLY A 229 15.13 8.26 -3.63
CA GLY A 229 14.63 7.34 -4.66
C GLY A 229 14.37 5.93 -4.15
N ALA A 230 14.86 4.92 -4.86
CA ALA A 230 14.63 3.53 -4.50
C ALA A 230 15.78 2.63 -4.95
N LEU A 231 15.86 1.47 -4.27
CA LEU A 231 16.86 0.45 -4.51
C LEU A 231 16.18 -0.91 -4.62
N ALA A 232 16.61 -1.74 -5.57
CA ALA A 232 16.24 -3.15 -5.65
C ALA A 232 17.49 -4.02 -5.49
N GLN A 233 17.37 -5.12 -4.75
CA GLN A 233 18.39 -6.13 -4.61
C GLN A 233 17.83 -7.52 -4.92
N ARG A 234 18.50 -8.22 -5.86
CA ARG A 234 18.21 -9.59 -6.24
C ARG A 234 19.49 -10.42 -6.07
N GLY A 235 19.55 -11.22 -5.02
CA GLY A 235 20.81 -11.88 -4.63
C GLY A 235 21.93 -10.87 -4.41
N THR A 236 22.97 -10.91 -5.26
CA THR A 236 24.09 -9.95 -5.23
C THR A 236 23.93 -8.76 -6.18
N GLU A 237 22.97 -8.81 -7.10
CA GLU A 237 22.71 -7.75 -8.06
C GLU A 237 21.94 -6.60 -7.41
N ARG A 238 22.37 -5.38 -7.68
CA ARG A 238 21.83 -4.16 -7.11
C ARG A 238 21.46 -3.15 -8.20
N PHE A 239 20.27 -2.61 -8.09
CA PHE A 239 19.72 -1.62 -9.00
C PHE A 239 19.26 -0.40 -8.19
N THR A 240 19.48 0.79 -8.70
CA THR A 240 19.06 2.03 -8.04
C THR A 240 18.37 2.95 -9.05
N SER A 241 17.43 3.73 -8.56
CA SER A 241 16.79 4.79 -9.34
C SER A 241 16.58 6.02 -8.45
N PRO A 242 17.03 7.22 -8.89
CA PRO A 242 16.84 8.43 -8.11
C PRO A 242 15.36 8.82 -8.04
N SER A 243 14.98 9.58 -7.01
CA SER A 243 13.64 10.15 -6.92
C SER A 243 13.42 11.24 -7.96
N LEU A 244 12.16 11.44 -8.32
CA LEU A 244 11.73 12.58 -9.11
C LEU A 244 11.52 13.78 -8.20
N LYS A 245 12.16 14.92 -8.54
CA LYS A 245 11.99 16.17 -7.79
C LYS A 245 10.68 16.85 -8.18
N VAL A 246 9.77 16.96 -7.23
CA VAL A 246 8.47 17.61 -7.38
C VAL A 246 8.17 18.50 -6.17
N SER A 247 7.24 19.43 -6.33
CA SER A 247 6.70 20.17 -5.18
C SER A 247 5.69 19.30 -4.45
N ALA A 248 6.07 18.76 -3.31
CA ALA A 248 5.21 17.89 -2.50
C ALA A 248 4.16 18.71 -1.75
N VAL A 249 2.91 18.27 -1.83
CA VAL A 249 1.76 18.78 -1.07
C VAL A 249 1.48 17.89 0.12
N ASP A 250 1.54 16.58 -0.07
CA ASP A 250 1.25 15.56 0.94
C ASP A 250 2.02 14.28 0.62
N ALA A 251 2.48 13.57 1.63
CA ALA A 251 3.22 12.31 1.48
C ALA A 251 2.39 11.07 1.83
N VAL A 252 1.08 11.23 2.09
CA VAL A 252 0.17 10.11 2.36
C VAL A 252 0.05 9.24 1.12
N GLY A 253 0.25 7.93 1.26
CA GLY A 253 0.13 6.96 0.17
C GLY A 253 1.25 7.01 -0.88
N ALA A 254 2.35 7.77 -0.64
CA ALA A 254 3.47 7.82 -1.58
C ALA A 254 4.17 6.47 -1.74
N GLY A 255 4.33 5.72 -0.65
CA GLY A 255 4.88 4.36 -0.66
C GLY A 255 3.99 3.38 -1.41
N ASP A 256 2.69 3.42 -1.13
CA ASP A 256 1.69 2.58 -1.80
C ASP A 256 1.61 2.88 -3.30
N SER A 257 1.73 4.15 -3.66
CA SER A 257 1.79 4.59 -5.05
C SER A 257 3.07 4.14 -5.75
N PHE A 258 4.21 4.16 -5.04
CA PHE A 258 5.45 3.57 -5.53
C PHE A 258 5.25 2.08 -5.81
N ASP A 259 4.66 1.34 -4.89
CA ASP A 259 4.41 -0.10 -5.04
C ASP A 259 3.52 -0.38 -6.25
N ALA A 260 2.47 0.43 -6.47
CA ALA A 260 1.62 0.33 -7.65
C ALA A 260 2.41 0.55 -8.96
N GLY A 261 3.23 1.60 -9.03
CA GLY A 261 4.06 1.90 -10.20
C GLY A 261 5.11 0.83 -10.47
N PHE A 262 5.77 0.33 -9.43
CA PHE A 262 6.75 -0.74 -9.51
C PHE A 262 6.11 -2.05 -9.99
N LEU A 263 5.04 -2.50 -9.35
CA LEU A 263 4.36 -3.75 -9.67
C LEU A 263 3.72 -3.72 -11.06
N HIS A 264 3.21 -2.57 -11.51
CA HIS A 264 2.68 -2.41 -12.86
C HIS A 264 3.70 -2.80 -13.92
N GLU A 265 4.93 -2.29 -13.84
CA GLU A 265 6.00 -2.62 -14.78
C GLU A 265 6.61 -4.01 -14.53
N TYR A 266 6.76 -4.41 -13.28
CA TYR A 266 7.28 -5.73 -12.92
C TYR A 266 6.46 -6.87 -13.52
N LEU A 267 5.13 -6.77 -13.47
CA LEU A 267 4.21 -7.78 -14.01
C LEU A 267 4.14 -7.77 -15.55
N ARG A 268 4.60 -6.71 -16.18
CA ARG A 268 4.77 -6.61 -17.64
C ARG A 268 6.11 -7.20 -18.11
N GLY A 269 6.98 -7.55 -17.18
CA GLY A 269 8.29 -8.12 -17.47
C GLY A 269 9.37 -7.10 -17.81
N SER A 270 9.17 -5.84 -17.41
CA SER A 270 10.19 -4.79 -17.54
C SER A 270 11.41 -5.10 -16.67
N ASP A 271 12.57 -4.56 -17.04
CA ASP A 271 13.77 -4.65 -16.20
C ASP A 271 13.61 -3.87 -14.87
N LEU A 272 14.43 -4.22 -13.87
CA LEU A 272 14.28 -3.64 -12.53
C LEU A 272 14.54 -2.14 -12.48
N THR A 273 15.39 -1.61 -13.35
CA THR A 273 15.64 -0.17 -13.42
C THR A 273 14.38 0.56 -13.88
N THR A 274 13.71 0.05 -14.90
CA THR A 274 12.42 0.54 -15.39
C THR A 274 11.34 0.43 -14.32
N CYS A 275 11.28 -0.70 -13.59
CA CYS A 275 10.32 -0.88 -12.48
C CYS A 275 10.53 0.16 -11.37
N LEU A 276 11.79 0.37 -10.94
CA LEU A 276 12.14 1.39 -9.92
C LEU A 276 11.78 2.80 -10.38
N ALA A 277 12.13 3.16 -11.63
CA ALA A 277 11.81 4.46 -12.19
C ALA A 277 10.28 4.69 -12.26
N SER A 278 9.50 3.65 -12.61
CA SER A 278 8.04 3.72 -12.60
C SER A 278 7.48 3.90 -11.19
N GLY A 279 8.01 3.16 -10.21
CA GLY A 279 7.67 3.34 -8.80
C GLY A 279 7.95 4.76 -8.30
N ASN A 280 9.15 5.29 -8.59
CA ASN A 280 9.51 6.67 -8.22
C ASN A 280 8.61 7.71 -8.87
N ARG A 281 8.22 7.54 -10.15
CA ARG A 281 7.28 8.44 -10.84
C ARG A 281 5.88 8.39 -10.22
N ALA A 282 5.41 7.19 -9.89
CA ALA A 282 4.11 7.01 -9.28
C ALA A 282 4.05 7.61 -7.85
N GLY A 283 5.09 7.38 -7.05
CA GLY A 283 5.24 8.03 -5.74
C GLY A 283 5.34 9.56 -5.84
N ALA A 284 6.09 10.07 -6.82
CA ALA A 284 6.20 11.51 -7.08
C ALA A 284 4.88 12.12 -7.55
N LEU A 285 4.12 11.43 -8.42
CA LEU A 285 2.78 11.86 -8.81
C LEU A 285 1.86 11.97 -7.59
N SER A 286 1.85 10.96 -6.73
CA SER A 286 1.01 10.92 -5.53
C SER A 286 1.20 12.16 -4.66
N VAL A 287 2.44 12.53 -4.36
CA VAL A 287 2.73 13.64 -3.43
C VAL A 287 2.36 15.02 -3.96
N THR A 288 2.00 15.16 -5.24
CA THR A 288 1.58 16.45 -5.84
C THR A 288 0.18 16.89 -5.46
N ARG A 289 -0.63 15.98 -4.88
CA ARG A 289 -1.99 16.26 -4.40
C ARG A 289 -2.22 15.63 -3.02
N PRO A 290 -3.20 16.13 -2.25
CA PRO A 290 -3.53 15.55 -0.95
C PRO A 290 -4.06 14.12 -1.08
N GLY A 291 -3.60 13.21 -0.20
CA GLY A 291 -4.04 11.82 -0.17
C GLY A 291 -3.41 10.91 -1.22
N GLY A 292 -3.52 9.60 -1.02
CA GLY A 292 -2.80 8.59 -1.81
C GLY A 292 -3.35 8.35 -3.22
N THR A 293 -4.59 8.78 -3.52
CA THR A 293 -5.27 8.45 -4.79
C THR A 293 -5.67 9.68 -5.63
N GLU A 294 -5.73 10.87 -5.06
CA GLU A 294 -6.34 12.03 -5.74
C GLU A 294 -5.57 12.47 -7.00
N ALA A 295 -4.24 12.33 -7.02
CA ALA A 295 -3.46 12.60 -8.22
C ALA A 295 -3.70 11.58 -9.34
N PHE A 296 -4.03 10.33 -8.98
CA PHE A 296 -4.33 9.26 -9.93
C PHE A 296 -5.77 9.31 -10.46
N ARG A 297 -6.73 9.83 -9.70
CA ARG A 297 -8.13 9.98 -10.08
C ARG A 297 -8.33 11.01 -11.21
N ASP A 298 -7.52 12.05 -11.25
CA ASP A 298 -7.52 13.00 -12.36
C ASP A 298 -6.72 12.42 -13.53
N LYS A 299 -7.44 11.80 -14.47
CA LYS A 299 -6.86 11.12 -15.62
C LYS A 299 -5.99 12.04 -16.48
N GLU A 300 -6.44 13.26 -16.78
CA GLU A 300 -5.70 14.20 -17.63
C GLU A 300 -4.40 14.64 -16.94
N TYR A 301 -4.49 14.95 -15.65
CA TYR A 301 -3.31 15.33 -14.85
C TYR A 301 -2.31 14.18 -14.77
N ARG A 302 -2.77 12.97 -14.45
CA ARG A 302 -1.93 11.77 -14.38
C ARG A 302 -1.22 11.49 -15.70
N GLU A 303 -1.95 11.45 -16.81
CA GLU A 303 -1.39 11.15 -18.14
C GLU A 303 -0.36 12.21 -18.55
N ARG A 304 -0.66 13.49 -18.33
CA ARG A 304 0.28 14.58 -18.58
C ARG A 304 1.54 14.44 -17.75
N PHE A 305 1.40 14.26 -16.43
CA PHE A 305 2.54 14.10 -15.51
C PHE A 305 3.43 12.93 -15.91
N LEU A 306 2.85 11.74 -16.16
CA LEU A 306 3.60 10.56 -16.55
C LEU A 306 4.28 10.70 -17.92
N CYS A 307 3.67 11.44 -18.85
CA CYS A 307 4.27 11.76 -20.15
C CYS A 307 5.47 12.70 -20.02
N GLU A 308 5.34 13.79 -19.27
CA GLU A 308 6.40 14.79 -19.04
C GLU A 308 7.64 14.16 -18.36
N HIS A 309 7.45 13.13 -17.55
CA HIS A 309 8.52 12.48 -16.79
C HIS A 309 8.89 11.07 -17.30
N ARG A 310 8.62 10.78 -18.57
CA ARG A 310 8.82 9.44 -19.17
C ARG A 310 10.29 9.07 -19.37
N ALA A 311 11.17 10.06 -19.52
CA ALA A 311 12.56 9.89 -19.96
C ALA A 311 13.59 9.86 -18.79
N MET A 312 13.20 9.34 -17.64
CA MET A 312 14.13 9.20 -16.50
C MET A 312 14.46 7.74 -16.25
#